data_bc9ee8f45fe69f66e22e76b72b197822
#
_entry.id   bc9ee8f45fe69f66e22e76b72b197822
#
_cell.length_a   1.000
_cell.length_b   1.000
_cell.length_c   1.000
_cell.angle_alpha   90.00
_cell.angle_beta   90.00
_cell.angle_gamma   90.00
#
_symmetry.space_group_name_H-M   'P 1'
#
loop_
_entity.id
_entity.type
_entity.pdbx_description
1 polymer ?
#
loop_
_entity_poly.entity_id
_entity_poly.type
_entity_poly.pdbx_seq_one_letter_code
_entity_poly.pdbx_strand_id
1 'polypeptide(L)'
;MKTNKPLVFFASIVILLSIVSCGSSRVYTAQEKTSLKKLLTDQNFEIELQWARPLATNSMNQLVNVGLFRPGDNASQINLQGNQNIFKFENDTVSANLPYYGERQMGGGYNSAGGGIDFKSTPKDLMLTKDEDKDYYLMEFTVRDKDSNENYDVSLTVYPSLSAIINIWSSQRNTIQYNGTLKAITKPKVE
;
A
#
# COMPACT_ATOMS: atom_id res chain seq x y z
N MET A 1 -58.79 14.28 -0.56
CA MET A 1 -57.39 14.47 -0.10
C MET A 1 -56.78 15.68 -0.78
N LYS A 2 -56.59 16.80 -0.03
CA LYS A 2 -55.93 17.99 -0.59
C LYS A 2 -54.43 17.78 -0.57
N THR A 3 -53.81 17.52 -1.69
CA THR A 3 -52.36 17.47 -1.82
C THR A 3 -51.81 18.89 -1.61
N ASN A 4 -51.02 19.09 -0.58
CA ASN A 4 -50.33 20.37 -0.31
C ASN A 4 -49.23 20.58 -1.35
N LYS A 5 -49.63 21.09 -2.51
CA LYS A 5 -48.75 21.38 -3.66
C LYS A 5 -47.45 22.13 -3.29
N PRO A 6 -47.47 23.15 -2.35
CA PRO A 6 -46.23 23.82 -1.95
C PRO A 6 -45.28 22.92 -1.17
N LEU A 7 -45.78 21.97 -0.36
CA LEU A 7 -44.96 21.07 0.43
C LEU A 7 -44.22 20.03 -0.49
N VAL A 8 -44.91 19.55 -1.53
CA VAL A 8 -44.32 18.63 -2.53
C VAL A 8 -43.27 19.35 -3.36
N PHE A 9 -43.49 20.60 -3.70
CA PHE A 9 -42.53 21.42 -4.43
C PHE A 9 -41.25 21.70 -3.61
N PHE A 10 -41.41 22.00 -2.31
CA PHE A 10 -40.29 22.21 -1.38
C PHE A 10 -39.50 20.92 -1.17
N ALA A 11 -40.15 19.75 -1.01
CA ALA A 11 -39.52 18.45 -0.90
C ALA A 11 -38.74 18.08 -2.17
N SER A 12 -39.25 18.38 -3.35
CA SER A 12 -38.57 18.17 -4.64
C SER A 12 -37.30 19.00 -4.77
N ILE A 13 -37.30 20.27 -4.32
CA ILE A 13 -36.11 21.14 -4.34
C ILE A 13 -35.05 20.63 -3.37
N VAL A 14 -35.40 20.15 -2.19
CA VAL A 14 -34.46 19.60 -1.20
C VAL A 14 -33.79 18.30 -1.73
N ILE A 15 -34.57 17.46 -2.41
CA ILE A 15 -34.03 16.23 -3.04
C ILE A 15 -33.09 16.59 -4.20
N LEU A 16 -33.38 17.62 -4.99
CA LEU A 16 -32.54 18.07 -6.10
C LEU A 16 -31.21 18.66 -5.62
N LEU A 17 -31.18 19.35 -4.48
CA LEU A 17 -29.98 19.92 -3.86
C LEU A 17 -29.06 18.86 -3.24
N SER A 18 -29.59 17.68 -2.84
CA SER A 18 -28.79 16.61 -2.26
C SER A 18 -27.96 15.80 -3.28
N ILE A 19 -28.21 15.98 -4.60
CA ILE A 19 -27.50 15.25 -5.66
C ILE A 19 -26.19 15.96 -6.07
N VAL A 20 -25.94 17.20 -5.64
CA VAL A 20 -24.74 17.99 -6.01
C VAL A 20 -23.55 17.75 -5.05
N SER A 21 -23.56 16.69 -4.24
CA SER A 21 -22.40 16.30 -3.46
C SER A 21 -21.39 15.58 -4.35
N CYS A 22 -20.85 16.31 -5.32
CA CYS A 22 -19.72 15.84 -6.13
C CYS A 22 -18.47 15.95 -5.26
N GLY A 23 -17.89 14.79 -4.89
CA GLY A 23 -16.62 14.74 -4.16
C GLY A 23 -15.56 15.51 -4.93
N SER A 24 -15.09 16.61 -4.36
CA SER A 24 -14.00 17.42 -4.92
C SER A 24 -12.73 16.55 -4.88
N SER A 25 -12.31 16.02 -6.02
CA SER A 25 -10.97 15.44 -6.16
C SER A 25 -9.95 16.56 -5.97
N ARG A 26 -9.05 16.40 -5.00
CA ARG A 26 -7.98 17.35 -4.74
C ARG A 26 -7.11 17.47 -5.98
N VAL A 27 -6.99 18.68 -6.52
CA VAL A 27 -6.04 18.99 -7.61
C VAL A 27 -4.68 19.27 -6.98
N TYR A 28 -3.69 18.46 -7.31
CA TYR A 28 -2.31 18.62 -6.84
C TYR A 28 -1.57 19.65 -7.69
N THR A 29 -0.81 20.52 -7.02
CA THR A 29 -0.03 21.56 -7.69
C THR A 29 1.15 20.95 -8.47
N ALA A 30 1.64 21.68 -9.48
CA ALA A 30 2.84 21.28 -10.22
C ALA A 30 4.06 21.10 -9.31
N GLN A 31 4.15 21.88 -8.22
CA GLN A 31 5.22 21.80 -7.24
C GLN A 31 5.16 20.50 -6.42
N GLU A 32 3.96 20.09 -5.97
CA GLU A 32 3.78 18.80 -5.25
C GLU A 32 4.19 17.62 -6.14
N LYS A 33 3.77 17.62 -7.40
CA LYS A 33 4.14 16.58 -8.39
C LYS A 33 5.65 16.55 -8.67
N THR A 34 6.27 17.71 -8.79
CA THR A 34 7.72 17.82 -9.02
C THR A 34 8.51 17.33 -7.80
N SER A 35 8.07 17.68 -6.59
CA SER A 35 8.68 17.23 -5.34
C SER A 35 8.59 15.71 -5.18
N LEU A 36 7.43 15.11 -5.49
CA LEU A 36 7.26 13.67 -5.49
C LEU A 36 8.19 12.99 -6.51
N LYS A 37 8.20 13.49 -7.76
CA LYS A 37 9.10 12.97 -8.79
C LYS A 37 10.55 12.98 -8.33
N LYS A 38 10.99 14.08 -7.72
CA LYS A 38 12.35 14.20 -7.20
C LYS A 38 12.64 13.16 -6.12
N LEU A 39 11.75 12.98 -5.13
CA LEU A 39 11.92 11.97 -4.08
C LEU A 39 12.08 10.57 -4.64
N LEU A 40 11.26 10.20 -5.63
CA LEU A 40 11.33 8.89 -6.26
C LEU A 40 12.59 8.70 -7.11
N THR A 41 13.02 9.76 -7.81
CA THR A 41 14.24 9.73 -8.63
C THR A 41 15.51 9.71 -7.78
N ASP A 42 15.51 10.47 -6.67
CA ASP A 42 16.65 10.51 -5.73
C ASP A 42 16.73 9.25 -4.86
N GLN A 43 15.73 8.36 -4.91
CA GLN A 43 15.68 7.10 -4.16
C GLN A 43 15.95 7.29 -2.65
N ASN A 44 15.38 8.33 -2.06
CA ASN A 44 15.62 8.69 -0.67
C ASN A 44 14.29 8.94 0.07
N PHE A 45 13.56 7.87 0.30
CA PHE A 45 12.24 7.91 0.90
C PHE A 45 11.95 6.66 1.74
N GLU A 46 10.98 6.77 2.62
CA GLU A 46 10.39 5.64 3.34
C GLU A 46 8.87 5.64 3.20
N ILE A 47 8.28 4.47 3.31
CA ILE A 47 6.83 4.28 3.31
C ILE A 47 6.46 3.60 4.61
N GLU A 48 5.69 4.30 5.42
CA GLU A 48 5.08 3.76 6.62
C GLU A 48 3.81 3.00 6.23
N LEU A 49 3.85 1.68 6.41
CA LEU A 49 2.76 0.79 6.01
C LEU A 49 1.72 0.68 7.11
N GLN A 50 0.47 0.91 6.76
CA GLN A 50 -0.66 0.96 7.68
C GLN A 50 -1.57 -0.27 7.54
N TRP A 51 -1.62 -0.85 6.34
CA TRP A 51 -2.50 -1.97 6.02
C TRP A 51 -1.77 -3.03 5.21
N ALA A 52 -1.96 -4.30 5.56
CA ALA A 52 -1.67 -5.43 4.70
C ALA A 52 -2.98 -5.96 4.10
N ARG A 53 -2.94 -6.28 2.82
CA ARG A 53 -4.05 -6.85 2.06
C ARG A 53 -3.61 -8.16 1.41
N PRO A 54 -3.69 -9.26 2.14
CA PRO A 54 -3.39 -10.58 1.60
C PRO A 54 -4.45 -11.02 0.58
N LEU A 55 -4.11 -12.00 -0.23
CA LEU A 55 -5.09 -12.72 -1.02
C LEU A 55 -6.03 -13.48 -0.08
N ALA A 56 -7.33 -13.17 -0.12
CA ALA A 56 -8.33 -13.86 0.67
C ALA A 56 -8.51 -15.29 0.18
N THR A 57 -7.99 -16.26 0.93
CA THR A 57 -8.14 -17.69 0.68
C THR A 57 -9.12 -18.32 1.65
N ASN A 58 -9.54 -19.57 1.37
CA ASN A 58 -10.38 -20.32 2.30
C ASN A 58 -9.69 -20.53 3.66
N SER A 59 -8.38 -20.77 3.67
CA SER A 59 -7.59 -20.91 4.89
C SER A 59 -7.59 -19.61 5.70
N MET A 60 -7.40 -18.45 5.05
CA MET A 60 -7.47 -17.15 5.71
C MET A 60 -8.85 -16.90 6.33
N ASN A 61 -9.94 -17.23 5.62
CA ASN A 61 -11.30 -17.12 6.14
C ASN A 61 -11.53 -18.02 7.36
N GLN A 62 -10.97 -19.23 7.37
CA GLN A 62 -11.05 -20.14 8.53
C GLN A 62 -10.34 -19.54 9.74
N LEU A 63 -9.16 -18.93 9.58
CA LEU A 63 -8.44 -18.26 10.67
C LEU A 63 -9.25 -17.10 11.28
N VAL A 64 -9.97 -16.33 10.44
CA VAL A 64 -10.88 -15.28 10.91
C VAL A 64 -12.02 -15.89 11.74
N ASN A 65 -12.64 -16.96 11.24
CA ASN A 65 -13.79 -17.61 11.90
C ASN A 65 -13.45 -18.20 13.27
N VAL A 66 -12.21 -18.65 13.47
CA VAL A 66 -11.75 -19.15 14.79
C VAL A 66 -11.19 -18.03 15.69
N GLY A 67 -11.30 -16.75 15.28
CA GLY A 67 -10.96 -15.60 16.12
C GLY A 67 -9.46 -15.35 16.29
N LEU A 68 -8.62 -15.79 15.35
CA LEU A 68 -7.16 -15.58 15.40
C LEU A 68 -6.73 -14.19 14.97
N PHE A 69 -7.63 -13.38 14.42
CA PHE A 69 -7.35 -12.00 14.02
C PHE A 69 -7.79 -11.01 15.10
N ARG A 70 -7.18 -9.82 15.08
CA ARG A 70 -7.58 -8.72 15.97
C ARG A 70 -8.97 -8.21 15.61
N PRO A 71 -9.73 -7.66 16.57
CA PRO A 71 -10.98 -6.98 16.25
C PRO A 71 -10.77 -5.88 15.20
N GLY A 72 -11.53 -5.94 14.10
CA GLY A 72 -11.42 -5.01 12.97
C GLY A 72 -10.59 -5.52 11.79
N ASP A 73 -9.79 -6.57 11.98
CA ASP A 73 -9.08 -7.25 10.89
C ASP A 73 -10.00 -8.31 10.24
N ASN A 74 -9.72 -8.61 8.97
CA ASN A 74 -10.39 -9.68 8.22
C ASN A 74 -9.43 -10.36 7.23
N ALA A 75 -9.90 -11.38 6.52
CA ALA A 75 -9.09 -12.18 5.61
C ALA A 75 -8.46 -11.39 4.44
N SER A 76 -8.93 -10.18 4.14
CA SER A 76 -8.46 -9.35 3.03
C SER A 76 -7.86 -8.02 3.48
N GLN A 77 -7.91 -7.70 4.79
CA GLN A 77 -7.38 -6.45 5.30
C GLN A 77 -6.97 -6.58 6.77
N ILE A 78 -5.69 -6.32 7.05
CA ILE A 78 -5.08 -6.44 8.37
C ILE A 78 -4.41 -5.12 8.73
N ASN A 79 -4.71 -4.60 9.91
CA ASN A 79 -4.14 -3.36 10.41
C ASN A 79 -2.69 -3.59 10.90
N LEU A 80 -1.76 -2.81 10.39
CA LEU A 80 -0.34 -2.87 10.75
C LEU A 80 0.08 -1.77 11.73
N GLN A 81 -0.82 -0.87 12.10
CA GLN A 81 -0.51 0.23 13.00
C GLN A 81 -0.07 -0.30 14.39
N GLY A 82 0.90 0.40 14.99
CA GLY A 82 1.48 0.02 16.28
C GLY A 82 2.79 -0.78 16.18
N ASN A 83 3.18 -1.24 14.99
CA ASN A 83 4.47 -1.83 14.71
C ASN A 83 5.21 -1.01 13.65
N GLN A 84 6.54 -1.02 13.67
CA GLN A 84 7.34 -0.38 12.62
C GLN A 84 7.35 -1.27 11.38
N ASN A 85 6.39 -1.05 10.48
CA ASN A 85 6.33 -1.70 9.19
C ASN A 85 6.74 -0.69 8.12
N ILE A 86 8.04 -0.61 7.86
CA ILE A 86 8.64 0.41 6.99
C ILE A 86 9.25 -0.29 5.77
N PHE A 87 8.88 0.22 4.60
CA PHE A 87 9.61 0.01 3.37
C PHE A 87 10.51 1.24 3.14
N LYS A 88 11.79 1.04 2.90
CA LYS A 88 12.75 2.12 2.79
C LYS A 88 13.59 1.98 1.52
N PHE A 89 13.74 3.09 0.80
CA PHE A 89 14.68 3.23 -0.29
C PHE A 89 15.70 4.33 0.07
N GLU A 90 16.95 3.97 0.21
CA GLU A 90 18.02 4.88 0.60
C GLU A 90 19.35 4.50 -0.06
N ASN A 91 19.98 5.45 -0.78
CA ASN A 91 21.28 5.27 -1.42
C ASN A 91 21.38 3.98 -2.24
N ASP A 92 20.51 3.83 -3.26
CA ASP A 92 20.42 2.66 -4.15
C ASP A 92 20.14 1.32 -3.45
N THR A 93 19.78 1.36 -2.16
CA THR A 93 19.43 0.17 -1.39
C THR A 93 17.96 0.21 -1.01
N VAL A 94 17.23 -0.84 -1.32
CA VAL A 94 15.87 -1.03 -0.85
C VAL A 94 15.87 -2.02 0.30
N SER A 95 15.10 -1.72 1.35
CA SER A 95 14.94 -2.60 2.51
C SER A 95 13.52 -2.60 3.03
N ALA A 96 13.08 -3.75 3.49
CA ALA A 96 11.80 -3.93 4.17
C ALA A 96 11.89 -5.14 5.09
N ASN A 97 11.19 -5.05 6.23
CA ASN A 97 10.89 -6.17 7.10
C ASN A 97 9.40 -6.10 7.40
N LEU A 98 8.62 -6.95 6.72
CA LEU A 98 7.17 -6.84 6.69
C LEU A 98 6.52 -8.16 7.13
N PRO A 99 5.45 -8.11 7.94
CA PRO A 99 4.69 -9.30 8.25
C PRO A 99 3.98 -9.81 6.99
N TYR A 100 4.08 -11.09 6.73
CA TYR A 100 3.38 -11.73 5.62
C TYR A 100 2.17 -12.51 6.14
N TYR A 101 1.03 -12.25 5.54
CA TYR A 101 -0.23 -12.93 5.80
C TYR A 101 -0.68 -13.63 4.52
N GLY A 102 -0.55 -14.92 4.45
CA GLY A 102 -0.93 -15.70 3.28
C GLY A 102 -0.32 -17.09 3.28
N GLU A 103 -0.62 -17.83 2.24
CA GLU A 103 -0.14 -19.20 2.08
C GLU A 103 1.20 -19.21 1.37
N ARG A 104 2.14 -20.00 1.91
CA ARG A 104 3.39 -20.36 1.20
C ARG A 104 3.13 -21.63 0.40
N GLN A 105 3.44 -21.57 -0.88
CA GLN A 105 3.26 -22.70 -1.82
C GLN A 105 4.47 -23.61 -1.83
N MET A 106 5.67 -23.08 -1.52
CA MET A 106 6.94 -23.82 -1.50
C MET A 106 7.86 -23.26 -0.41
N GLY A 107 8.81 -24.08 0.08
CA GLY A 107 9.93 -23.61 0.90
C GLY A 107 9.65 -23.45 2.40
N GLY A 108 8.60 -24.03 2.95
CA GLY A 108 8.32 -24.10 4.39
C GLY A 108 9.19 -25.14 5.10
N GLY A 109 10.51 -24.95 5.17
CA GLY A 109 11.38 -25.81 5.99
C GLY A 109 11.09 -25.61 7.48
N TYR A 110 11.28 -26.67 8.28
CA TYR A 110 11.02 -26.72 9.74
C TYR A 110 11.78 -25.67 10.57
N ASN A 111 12.74 -24.97 9.97
CA ASN A 111 13.59 -23.93 10.58
C ASN A 111 13.49 -22.55 9.91
N SER A 112 12.47 -22.28 9.11
CA SER A 112 12.29 -20.92 8.59
C SER A 112 11.79 -19.98 9.70
N ALA A 113 12.72 -19.53 10.51
CA ALA A 113 12.52 -18.43 11.43
C ALA A 113 12.13 -17.19 10.61
N GLY A 114 10.86 -16.75 10.74
CA GLY A 114 10.37 -15.56 10.09
C GLY A 114 9.50 -15.86 8.86
N GLY A 115 8.21 -16.00 9.05
CA GLY A 115 7.22 -16.06 7.95
C GLY A 115 7.05 -14.74 7.18
N GLY A 116 7.79 -13.67 7.53
CA GLY A 116 7.72 -12.35 6.93
C GLY A 116 8.40 -12.24 5.55
N ILE A 117 8.37 -11.04 5.01
CA ILE A 117 9.13 -10.60 3.84
C ILE A 117 10.27 -9.73 4.36
N ASP A 118 11.50 -10.19 4.24
CA ASP A 118 12.69 -9.47 4.70
C ASP A 118 13.72 -9.38 3.58
N PHE A 119 14.05 -8.16 3.19
CA PHE A 119 15.11 -7.91 2.22
C PHE A 119 15.86 -6.62 2.50
N LYS A 120 17.14 -6.62 2.13
CA LYS A 120 17.99 -5.44 2.12
C LYS A 120 19.05 -5.63 1.03
N SER A 121 18.80 -5.05 -0.15
CA SER A 121 19.70 -5.20 -1.29
C SER A 121 19.50 -4.07 -2.29
N THR A 122 20.45 -3.93 -3.22
CA THR A 122 20.25 -3.12 -4.42
C THR A 122 19.22 -3.77 -5.32
N PRO A 123 18.17 -3.07 -5.73
CA PRO A 123 17.15 -3.62 -6.62
C PRO A 123 17.73 -3.91 -8.00
N LYS A 124 17.20 -4.95 -8.66
CA LYS A 124 17.49 -5.27 -10.05
C LYS A 124 16.33 -4.82 -10.93
N ASP A 125 16.64 -4.51 -12.18
CA ASP A 125 15.65 -4.17 -13.21
C ASP A 125 14.72 -3.02 -12.79
N LEU A 126 15.27 -2.03 -12.08
CA LEU A 126 14.52 -0.90 -11.56
C LEU A 126 14.00 -0.02 -12.69
N MET A 127 12.70 0.11 -12.77
CA MET A 127 12.02 1.01 -13.72
C MET A 127 11.12 1.98 -12.94
N LEU A 128 11.15 3.26 -13.35
CA LEU A 128 10.24 4.29 -12.84
C LEU A 128 9.46 4.87 -14.02
N THR A 129 8.16 4.65 -14.01
CA THR A 129 7.22 5.10 -15.06
C THR A 129 6.19 6.05 -14.45
N LYS A 130 5.74 7.03 -15.22
CA LYS A 130 4.63 7.89 -14.87
C LYS A 130 3.41 7.53 -15.71
N ASP A 131 2.28 7.25 -15.08
CA ASP A 131 0.99 7.15 -15.74
C ASP A 131 0.35 8.55 -15.77
N GLU A 132 0.30 9.15 -16.95
CA GLU A 132 -0.21 10.52 -17.11
C GLU A 132 -1.74 10.60 -16.97
N ASP A 133 -2.47 9.53 -17.33
CA ASP A 133 -3.93 9.49 -17.30
C ASP A 133 -4.47 9.39 -15.86
N LYS A 134 -3.78 8.61 -15.03
CA LYS A 134 -4.17 8.34 -13.65
C LYS A 134 -3.36 9.12 -12.62
N ASP A 135 -2.38 9.92 -13.09
CA ASP A 135 -1.55 10.81 -12.28
C ASP A 135 -0.87 10.10 -11.09
N TYR A 136 -0.20 8.96 -11.35
CA TYR A 136 0.65 8.28 -10.39
C TYR A 136 2.02 7.91 -10.96
N TYR A 137 2.96 7.61 -10.10
CA TYR A 137 4.24 6.99 -10.45
C TYR A 137 4.21 5.51 -10.12
N LEU A 138 4.71 4.68 -11.03
CA LEU A 138 4.91 3.26 -10.87
C LEU A 138 6.41 2.98 -10.86
N MET A 139 6.88 2.34 -9.80
CA MET A 139 8.26 1.87 -9.66
C MET A 139 8.24 0.34 -9.56
N GLU A 140 8.95 -0.33 -10.44
CA GLU A 140 9.01 -1.79 -10.51
C GLU A 140 10.45 -2.27 -10.41
N PHE A 141 10.69 -3.34 -9.66
CA PHE A 141 12.03 -3.92 -9.48
C PHE A 141 11.94 -5.31 -8.87
N THR A 142 13.04 -6.07 -8.95
CA THR A 142 13.22 -7.36 -8.29
C THR A 142 14.24 -7.24 -7.17
N VAL A 143 13.96 -7.87 -6.02
CA VAL A 143 14.88 -7.98 -4.88
C VAL A 143 14.94 -9.40 -4.38
N ARG A 144 16.06 -9.74 -3.72
CA ARG A 144 16.26 -11.04 -3.09
C ARG A 144 15.99 -10.95 -1.60
N ASP A 145 15.35 -11.98 -1.07
CA ASP A 145 15.20 -12.22 0.36
C ASP A 145 16.58 -12.26 1.04
N LYS A 146 16.66 -11.76 2.27
CA LYS A 146 17.90 -11.64 3.02
C LYS A 146 18.47 -13.00 3.44
N ASP A 147 17.61 -13.90 3.87
CA ASP A 147 17.99 -15.15 4.52
C ASP A 147 17.69 -16.40 3.66
N SER A 148 17.04 -16.22 2.52
CA SER A 148 16.67 -17.29 1.60
C SER A 148 17.07 -17.03 0.15
N ASN A 149 16.78 -18.00 -0.72
CA ASN A 149 16.95 -17.84 -2.17
C ASN A 149 15.68 -17.33 -2.87
N GLU A 150 14.69 -16.86 -2.10
CA GLU A 150 13.47 -16.32 -2.65
C GLU A 150 13.71 -14.94 -3.27
N ASN A 151 13.17 -14.71 -4.47
CA ASN A 151 13.15 -13.41 -5.09
C ASN A 151 11.74 -12.85 -5.03
N TYR A 152 11.66 -11.55 -4.79
CA TYR A 152 10.42 -10.79 -4.78
C TYR A 152 10.40 -9.83 -5.96
N ASP A 153 9.33 -9.88 -6.72
CA ASP A 153 8.98 -8.85 -7.66
C ASP A 153 8.11 -7.83 -6.94
N VAL A 154 8.52 -6.57 -7.00
CA VAL A 154 7.90 -5.47 -6.26
C VAL A 154 7.39 -4.43 -7.24
N SER A 155 6.12 -4.05 -7.07
CA SER A 155 5.50 -2.95 -7.79
C SER A 155 5.01 -1.92 -6.78
N LEU A 156 5.59 -0.74 -6.81
CA LEU A 156 5.28 0.38 -5.95
C LEU A 156 4.55 1.46 -6.76
N THR A 157 3.28 1.69 -6.46
CA THR A 157 2.50 2.80 -7.00
C THR A 157 2.44 3.93 -5.99
N VAL A 158 2.79 5.15 -6.39
CA VAL A 158 2.77 6.34 -5.53
C VAL A 158 1.96 7.44 -6.18
N TYR A 159 0.99 7.96 -5.42
CA TYR A 159 0.11 9.06 -5.84
C TYR A 159 0.64 10.40 -5.34
N PRO A 160 0.25 11.54 -5.97
CA PRO A 160 0.61 12.88 -5.49
C PRO A 160 0.13 13.19 -4.06
N SER A 161 -0.84 12.43 -3.55
CA SER A 161 -1.26 12.46 -2.14
C SER A 161 -0.23 11.92 -1.17
N LEU A 162 0.89 11.38 -1.66
CA LEU A 162 1.86 10.58 -0.93
C LEU A 162 1.33 9.22 -0.44
N SER A 163 0.10 8.86 -0.81
CA SER A 163 -0.37 7.50 -0.58
C SER A 163 0.39 6.53 -1.50
N ALA A 164 0.77 5.40 -0.94
CA ALA A 164 1.57 4.38 -1.62
C ALA A 164 0.90 3.01 -1.53
N ILE A 165 1.00 2.26 -2.61
CA ILE A 165 0.54 0.87 -2.71
C ILE A 165 1.76 0.05 -3.14
N ILE A 166 2.11 -0.95 -2.35
CA ILE A 166 3.20 -1.89 -2.65
C ILE A 166 2.58 -3.26 -2.88
N ASN A 167 2.76 -3.82 -4.07
CA ASN A 167 2.44 -5.20 -4.35
C ASN A 167 3.73 -6.01 -4.36
N ILE A 168 3.74 -7.14 -3.66
CA ILE A 168 4.89 -8.05 -3.59
C ILE A 168 4.41 -9.45 -3.93
N TRP A 169 5.10 -10.10 -4.87
CA TRP A 169 4.85 -11.48 -5.26
C TRP A 169 6.16 -12.24 -5.44
N SER A 170 6.07 -13.55 -5.33
CA SER A 170 7.16 -14.47 -5.61
C SER A 170 6.60 -15.82 -6.10
N SER A 171 7.49 -16.70 -6.57
CA SER A 171 7.12 -18.07 -6.93
C SER A 171 6.77 -18.96 -5.73
N GLN A 172 7.04 -18.52 -4.50
CA GLN A 172 6.90 -19.32 -3.28
C GLN A 172 5.72 -18.92 -2.41
N ARG A 173 5.10 -17.76 -2.65
CA ARG A 173 4.03 -17.17 -1.82
C ARG A 173 2.92 -16.61 -2.67
N ASN A 174 1.71 -16.56 -2.11
CA ASN A 174 0.64 -15.76 -2.68
C ASN A 174 1.01 -14.28 -2.63
N THR A 175 0.53 -13.53 -3.61
CA THR A 175 0.69 -12.07 -3.66
C THR A 175 0.11 -11.41 -2.42
N ILE A 176 0.81 -10.39 -1.93
CA ILE A 176 0.32 -9.52 -0.86
C ILE A 176 0.50 -8.06 -1.27
N GLN A 177 -0.49 -7.25 -0.92
CA GLN A 177 -0.48 -5.81 -1.11
C GLN A 177 -0.34 -5.11 0.24
N TYR A 178 0.44 -4.03 0.28
CA TYR A 178 0.52 -3.13 1.42
C TYR A 178 0.13 -1.72 1.01
N ASN A 179 -0.57 -1.04 1.91
CA ASN A 179 -0.94 0.36 1.74
C ASN A 179 -0.29 1.19 2.84
N GLY A 180 0.26 2.34 2.45
CA GLY A 180 0.96 3.22 3.37
C GLY A 180 1.06 4.64 2.88
N THR A 181 1.90 5.41 3.57
CA THR A 181 2.17 6.81 3.27
C THR A 181 3.67 7.03 3.08
N LEU A 182 4.03 7.63 1.96
CA LEU A 182 5.41 7.96 1.61
C LEU A 182 5.86 9.21 2.41
N LYS A 183 7.09 9.15 2.91
CA LYS A 183 7.78 10.24 3.61
C LYS A 183 9.20 10.39 3.07
N ALA A 184 9.71 11.62 3.05
CA ALA A 184 11.13 11.84 2.80
C ALA A 184 11.95 11.37 4.01
N ILE A 185 13.08 10.73 3.76
CA ILE A 185 14.03 10.42 4.83
C ILE A 185 14.71 11.71 5.26
N THR A 186 14.44 12.14 6.49
CA THR A 186 15.09 13.29 7.08
C THR A 186 16.38 12.80 7.76
N LYS A 187 17.54 13.17 7.23
CA LYS A 187 18.80 12.92 7.94
C LYS A 187 18.77 13.73 9.25
N PRO A 188 19.04 13.11 10.41
CA PRO A 188 19.19 13.88 11.64
C PRO A 188 20.28 14.95 11.40
N LYS A 189 19.98 16.22 11.73
CA LYS A 189 21.02 17.24 11.81
C LYS A 189 22.02 16.76 12.86
N VAL A 190 23.23 16.45 12.43
CA VAL A 190 24.36 16.27 13.33
C VAL A 190 24.66 17.68 13.86
N GLU A 191 24.32 17.92 15.13
CA GLU A 191 24.78 19.09 15.87
C GLU A 191 26.24 18.91 16.26
#